data_4088aeb742a87b79d6300af22dd87649
#
_entry.id   4088aeb742a87b79d6300af22dd87649
#
_cell.length_a   1.000
_cell.length_b   1.000
_cell.length_c   1.000
_cell.angle_alpha   90.00
_cell.angle_beta   90.00
_cell.angle_gamma   90.00
#
_symmetry.space_group_name_H-M   'P 1'
#
loop_
_entity.id
_entity.type
_entity.pdbx_description
1 polymer ?
#
loop_
_entity_poly.entity_id
_entity_poly.type
_entity_poly.pdbx_seq_one_letter_code
_entity_poly.pdbx_strand_id
1 'polypeptide(L)'
;MLPRPGGPSTASDDGSTLRVPVPDLTRPGGPAGHTPELRLAQRGRRLFDRDDARLADRIVEQLRRAVAFDHAVERGRCEERARLAQDLHDDIGARLLTLMYQAQSPEHEDYIRHTLQDLKTLTRGLVASSHRLSDAAGEWKADLQHRLKLAHVALDWRTHFERDAELGVVAWSGLTRVLRELVSNSIAHSRATQVWATLRLEDDRLEITLRDDGIGCNPQAWSQGLGLGGIRKRVRQLGGEVEWRETPPREIECRERFAHWSQATGRLPTTA
;
A
#
# COMPACT_ATOMS: atom_id res chain seq x y z
N MET A 1 -21.30 -42.41 -3.23
CA MET A 1 -21.65 -41.37 -2.24
C MET A 1 -20.43 -40.46 -2.07
N LEU A 2 -20.53 -39.21 -2.50
CA LEU A 2 -19.41 -38.25 -2.36
C LEU A 2 -19.23 -37.92 -0.87
N PRO A 3 -17.99 -37.99 -0.33
CA PRO A 3 -17.75 -37.70 1.08
C PRO A 3 -18.09 -36.24 1.39
N ARG A 4 -18.67 -35.99 2.55
CA ARG A 4 -18.95 -34.64 3.06
C ARG A 4 -17.65 -33.84 3.15
N PRO A 5 -17.63 -32.58 2.71
CA PRO A 5 -16.48 -31.71 2.88
C PRO A 5 -16.11 -31.61 4.38
N GLY A 6 -14.86 -31.96 4.70
CA GLY A 6 -14.33 -31.92 6.08
C GLY A 6 -14.42 -33.22 6.87
N GLY A 7 -14.73 -34.34 6.20
CA GLY A 7 -14.68 -35.68 6.80
C GLY A 7 -13.23 -36.18 7.00
N PRO A 8 -13.06 -37.33 7.69
CA PRO A 8 -11.74 -37.94 7.85
C PRO A 8 -11.18 -38.45 6.52
N SER A 9 -9.87 -38.57 6.44
CA SER A 9 -9.19 -39.22 5.32
C SER A 9 -9.61 -40.68 5.18
N THR A 10 -9.80 -41.15 3.95
CA THR A 10 -10.30 -42.50 3.70
C THR A 10 -9.48 -43.22 2.64
N ALA A 11 -9.04 -44.42 2.97
CA ALA A 11 -8.48 -45.32 1.95
C ALA A 11 -9.61 -46.02 1.17
N SER A 12 -9.41 -46.27 -0.11
CA SER A 12 -10.33 -47.11 -0.89
C SER A 12 -10.30 -48.55 -0.42
N ASP A 13 -11.38 -49.33 -0.70
CA ASP A 13 -11.50 -50.73 -0.26
C ASP A 13 -10.38 -51.62 -0.81
N ASP A 14 -9.86 -51.30 -2.02
CA ASP A 14 -8.71 -51.99 -2.64
C ASP A 14 -7.35 -51.42 -2.20
N GLY A 15 -7.32 -50.37 -1.34
CA GLY A 15 -6.11 -49.74 -0.88
C GLY A 15 -5.31 -48.97 -1.93
N SER A 16 -5.83 -48.83 -3.15
CA SER A 16 -5.10 -48.19 -4.27
C SER A 16 -5.09 -46.66 -4.15
N THR A 17 -6.05 -46.08 -3.47
CA THR A 17 -6.22 -44.63 -3.33
C THR A 17 -6.43 -44.19 -1.89
N LEU A 18 -5.90 -43.03 -1.54
CA LEU A 18 -6.15 -42.36 -0.26
C LEU A 18 -6.72 -40.95 -0.55
N ARG A 19 -7.94 -40.70 -0.09
CA ARG A 19 -8.61 -39.39 -0.17
C ARG A 19 -8.34 -38.59 1.08
N VAL A 20 -7.78 -37.40 0.91
CA VAL A 20 -7.40 -36.52 2.00
C VAL A 20 -8.17 -35.20 1.88
N PRO A 21 -9.21 -34.95 2.71
CA PRO A 21 -9.94 -33.69 2.70
C PRO A 21 -9.08 -32.58 3.26
N VAL A 22 -8.54 -31.71 2.39
CA VAL A 22 -7.75 -30.54 2.80
C VAL A 22 -8.71 -29.35 2.97
N PRO A 23 -8.69 -28.67 4.12
CA PRO A 23 -9.49 -27.45 4.31
C PRO A 23 -9.05 -26.34 3.36
N ASP A 24 -9.97 -25.43 3.06
CA ASP A 24 -9.59 -24.20 2.38
C ASP A 24 -8.72 -23.35 3.31
N LEU A 25 -7.43 -23.28 3.00
CA LEU A 25 -6.45 -22.54 3.79
C LEU A 25 -6.54 -21.03 3.61
N THR A 26 -7.28 -20.58 2.57
CA THR A 26 -7.47 -19.15 2.28
C THR A 26 -8.66 -18.55 3.05
N ARG A 27 -9.59 -19.38 3.54
CA ARG A 27 -10.77 -18.95 4.29
C ARG A 27 -10.96 -19.81 5.54
N PRO A 28 -10.53 -19.34 6.72
CA PRO A 28 -10.76 -20.05 7.95
C PRO A 28 -12.27 -20.31 8.18
N GLY A 29 -12.66 -21.58 8.30
CA GLY A 29 -14.06 -21.99 8.48
C GLY A 29 -14.89 -22.15 7.20
N GLY A 30 -14.29 -21.99 6.02
CA GLY A 30 -14.92 -22.26 4.75
C GLY A 30 -15.14 -23.77 4.49
N PRO A 31 -16.00 -24.16 3.52
CA PRO A 31 -16.15 -25.55 3.10
C PRO A 31 -14.81 -26.09 2.58
N ALA A 32 -14.59 -27.41 2.70
CA ALA A 32 -13.36 -28.06 2.25
C ALA A 32 -13.06 -27.69 0.78
N GLY A 33 -11.95 -27.02 0.56
CA GLY A 33 -11.62 -26.48 -0.76
C GLY A 33 -11.29 -27.58 -1.79
N HIS A 34 -10.52 -28.60 -1.39
CA HIS A 34 -10.06 -29.67 -2.28
C HIS A 34 -9.95 -30.99 -1.53
N THR A 35 -10.26 -32.09 -2.21
CA THR A 35 -10.04 -33.43 -1.70
C THR A 35 -9.07 -34.15 -2.64
N PRO A 36 -7.75 -33.93 -2.49
CA PRO A 36 -6.78 -34.63 -3.28
C PRO A 36 -6.86 -36.13 -3.07
N GLU A 37 -6.69 -36.87 -4.16
CA GLU A 37 -6.55 -38.31 -4.15
C GLU A 37 -5.07 -38.65 -4.34
N LEU A 38 -4.48 -39.32 -3.36
CA LEU A 38 -3.16 -39.93 -3.48
C LEU A 38 -3.33 -41.33 -4.06
N ARG A 39 -2.60 -41.63 -5.11
CA ARG A 39 -2.63 -42.93 -5.78
C ARG A 39 -1.26 -43.59 -5.70
N LEU A 40 -1.27 -44.93 -5.59
CA LEU A 40 -0.05 -45.73 -5.71
C LEU A 40 1.00 -45.41 -4.62
N ALA A 41 0.72 -45.81 -3.38
CA ALA A 41 1.72 -45.73 -2.30
C ALA A 41 3.03 -46.42 -2.73
N GLN A 42 4.18 -45.78 -2.50
CA GLN A 42 5.51 -46.26 -2.83
C GLN A 42 5.63 -46.75 -4.30
N ARG A 43 5.07 -45.99 -5.25
CA ARG A 43 5.03 -46.33 -6.69
C ARG A 43 4.31 -47.65 -6.98
N GLY A 44 3.23 -47.96 -6.26
CA GLY A 44 2.45 -49.17 -6.40
C GLY A 44 2.99 -50.41 -5.69
N ARG A 45 4.02 -50.26 -4.88
CA ARG A 45 4.59 -51.37 -4.10
C ARG A 45 3.86 -51.64 -2.78
N ARG A 46 3.05 -50.69 -2.31
CA ARG A 46 2.28 -50.79 -1.08
C ARG A 46 0.85 -50.22 -1.28
N LEU A 47 -0.11 -50.85 -0.68
CA LEU A 47 -1.48 -50.34 -0.59
C LEU A 47 -1.62 -49.36 0.60
N PHE A 48 -2.53 -48.42 0.49
CA PHE A 48 -2.88 -47.56 1.59
C PHE A 48 -3.70 -48.32 2.64
N ASP A 49 -3.43 -48.08 3.90
CA ASP A 49 -4.13 -48.63 5.03
C ASP A 49 -4.76 -47.59 5.92
N ARG A 50 -5.39 -48.03 7.03
CA ARG A 50 -6.03 -47.13 8.00
C ARG A 50 -5.02 -46.24 8.73
N ASP A 51 -3.78 -46.67 8.88
CA ASP A 51 -2.76 -45.90 9.55
C ASP A 51 -2.26 -44.78 8.67
N ASP A 52 -2.22 -44.95 7.35
CA ASP A 52 -1.97 -43.89 6.36
C ASP A 52 -3.08 -42.82 6.41
N ALA A 53 -4.35 -43.23 6.52
CA ALA A 53 -5.46 -42.29 6.68
C ALA A 53 -5.34 -41.48 7.98
N ARG A 54 -5.02 -42.14 9.09
CA ARG A 54 -4.80 -41.46 10.39
C ARG A 54 -3.59 -40.51 10.35
N LEU A 55 -2.54 -40.89 9.63
CA LEU A 55 -1.37 -40.03 9.44
C LEU A 55 -1.74 -38.79 8.63
N ALA A 56 -2.49 -38.96 7.54
CA ALA A 56 -2.97 -37.87 6.72
C ALA A 56 -3.84 -36.89 7.55
N ASP A 57 -4.77 -37.39 8.36
CA ASP A 57 -5.60 -36.59 9.24
C ASP A 57 -4.76 -35.77 10.24
N ARG A 58 -3.72 -36.39 10.83
CA ARG A 58 -2.82 -35.67 11.74
C ARG A 58 -2.07 -34.55 11.03
N ILE A 59 -1.58 -34.80 9.81
CA ILE A 59 -0.87 -33.78 9.00
C ILE A 59 -1.81 -32.63 8.65
N VAL A 60 -3.03 -32.94 8.21
CA VAL A 60 -4.05 -31.91 7.87
C VAL A 60 -4.41 -31.08 9.11
N GLU A 61 -4.56 -31.72 10.28
CA GLU A 61 -4.86 -31.01 11.53
C GLU A 61 -3.69 -30.10 11.98
N GLN A 62 -2.43 -30.57 11.83
CA GLN A 62 -1.26 -29.71 12.10
C GLN A 62 -1.20 -28.51 11.16
N LEU A 63 -1.46 -28.74 9.87
CA LEU A 63 -1.50 -27.66 8.87
C LEU A 63 -2.61 -26.65 9.22
N ARG A 64 -3.79 -27.12 9.59
CA ARG A 64 -4.91 -26.28 10.02
C ARG A 64 -4.53 -25.40 11.21
N ARG A 65 -3.86 -25.98 12.22
CA ARG A 65 -3.39 -25.24 13.40
C ARG A 65 -2.33 -24.21 13.06
N ALA A 66 -1.37 -24.56 12.19
CA ALA A 66 -0.33 -23.64 11.75
C ALA A 66 -0.92 -22.42 11.03
N VAL A 67 -1.85 -22.64 10.11
CA VAL A 67 -2.53 -21.56 9.38
C VAL A 67 -3.41 -20.72 10.31
N ALA A 68 -4.15 -21.35 11.22
CA ALA A 68 -4.96 -20.63 12.21
C ALA A 68 -4.10 -19.77 13.14
N PHE A 69 -2.92 -20.25 13.53
CA PHE A 69 -1.95 -19.48 14.31
C PHE A 69 -1.42 -18.28 13.54
N ASP A 70 -1.02 -18.47 12.28
CA ASP A 70 -0.54 -17.38 11.42
C ASP A 70 -1.59 -16.28 11.26
N HIS A 71 -2.84 -16.66 10.97
CA HIS A 71 -3.95 -15.71 10.91
C HIS A 71 -4.24 -15.01 12.25
N ALA A 72 -4.05 -15.69 13.37
CA ALA A 72 -4.23 -15.07 14.70
C ALA A 72 -3.13 -14.04 14.97
N VAL A 73 -1.88 -14.33 14.61
CA VAL A 73 -0.75 -13.41 14.73
C VAL A 73 -0.96 -12.17 13.85
N GLU A 74 -1.38 -12.35 12.59
CA GLU A 74 -1.64 -11.21 11.69
C GLU A 74 -2.81 -10.35 12.20
N ARG A 75 -3.89 -10.95 12.70
CA ARG A 75 -4.98 -10.18 13.33
C ARG A 75 -4.50 -9.39 14.53
N GLY A 76 -3.74 -10.01 15.44
CA GLY A 76 -3.18 -9.32 16.60
C GLY A 76 -2.27 -8.15 16.21
N ARG A 77 -1.47 -8.31 15.14
CA ARG A 77 -0.66 -7.21 14.60
C ARG A 77 -1.51 -6.07 14.03
N CYS A 78 -2.59 -6.39 13.32
CA CYS A 78 -3.51 -5.37 12.79
C CYS A 78 -4.22 -4.62 13.92
N GLU A 79 -4.72 -5.33 14.94
CA GLU A 79 -5.38 -4.73 16.10
C GLU A 79 -4.42 -3.82 16.89
N GLU A 80 -3.18 -4.25 17.10
CA GLU A 80 -2.16 -3.44 17.79
C GLU A 80 -1.78 -2.19 16.99
N ARG A 81 -1.62 -2.31 15.66
CA ARG A 81 -1.39 -1.14 14.80
C ARG A 81 -2.55 -0.15 14.85
N ALA A 82 -3.79 -0.64 14.83
CA ALA A 82 -4.98 0.20 14.94
C ALA A 82 -5.04 0.93 16.28
N ARG A 83 -4.72 0.22 17.38
CA ARG A 83 -4.64 0.81 18.72
C ARG A 83 -3.58 1.88 18.80
N LEU A 84 -2.35 1.57 18.34
CA LEU A 84 -1.26 2.55 18.32
C LEU A 84 -1.59 3.79 17.47
N ALA A 85 -2.27 3.60 16.33
CA ALA A 85 -2.72 4.70 15.49
C ALA A 85 -3.72 5.60 16.23
N GLN A 86 -4.65 5.02 16.98
CA GLN A 86 -5.61 5.76 17.77
C GLN A 86 -4.93 6.52 18.93
N ASP A 87 -4.06 5.85 19.70
CA ASP A 87 -3.32 6.44 20.81
C ASP A 87 -2.47 7.64 20.33
N LEU A 88 -1.77 7.49 19.20
CA LEU A 88 -1.00 8.56 18.57
C LEU A 88 -1.89 9.73 18.11
N HIS A 89 -3.06 9.41 17.52
CA HIS A 89 -4.00 10.43 17.08
C HIS A 89 -4.52 11.26 18.25
N ASP A 90 -4.91 10.60 19.33
CA ASP A 90 -5.53 11.26 20.49
C ASP A 90 -4.50 12.05 21.31
N ASP A 91 -3.34 11.46 21.62
CA ASP A 91 -2.35 12.14 22.47
C ASP A 91 -1.59 13.24 21.71
N ILE A 92 -1.00 12.94 20.55
CA ILE A 92 -0.24 13.95 19.80
C ILE A 92 -1.18 14.93 19.11
N GLY A 93 -2.34 14.49 18.62
CA GLY A 93 -3.35 15.35 18.02
C GLY A 93 -3.86 16.40 18.99
N ALA A 94 -4.19 16.02 20.22
CA ALA A 94 -4.62 16.96 21.26
C ALA A 94 -3.53 17.98 21.61
N ARG A 95 -2.28 17.56 21.73
CA ARG A 95 -1.14 18.45 22.00
C ARG A 95 -0.90 19.44 20.87
N LEU A 96 -0.94 18.99 19.63
CA LEU A 96 -0.78 19.84 18.45
C LEU A 96 -1.92 20.86 18.33
N LEU A 97 -3.17 20.46 18.63
CA LEU A 97 -4.30 21.40 18.68
C LEU A 97 -4.09 22.46 19.75
N THR A 98 -3.62 22.07 20.93
CA THR A 98 -3.31 23.03 22.00
C THR A 98 -2.23 24.01 21.56
N LEU A 99 -1.16 23.55 20.91
CA LEU A 99 -0.10 24.41 20.37
C LEU A 99 -0.63 25.34 19.27
N MET A 100 -1.58 24.88 18.44
CA MET A 100 -2.20 25.69 17.40
C MET A 100 -2.98 26.87 18.00
N TYR A 101 -3.73 26.66 19.10
CA TYR A 101 -4.41 27.74 19.80
C TYR A 101 -3.44 28.70 20.50
N GLN A 102 -2.24 28.30 20.83
CA GLN A 102 -1.19 29.09 21.43
C GLN A 102 -0.25 29.75 20.41
N ALA A 103 -0.43 29.47 19.13
CA ALA A 103 0.42 30.04 18.09
C ALA A 103 0.31 31.55 18.03
N GLN A 104 1.47 32.23 18.08
CA GLN A 104 1.54 33.69 18.11
C GLN A 104 1.74 34.31 16.73
N SER A 105 1.95 33.47 15.70
CA SER A 105 2.10 33.92 14.32
C SER A 105 1.40 32.97 13.33
N PRO A 106 0.91 33.49 12.21
CA PRO A 106 0.30 32.67 11.15
C PRO A 106 1.23 31.57 10.64
N GLU A 107 2.53 31.81 10.59
CA GLU A 107 3.53 30.84 10.14
C GLU A 107 3.63 29.64 11.09
N HIS A 108 3.57 29.88 12.42
CA HIS A 108 3.54 28.81 13.40
C HIS A 108 2.23 28.01 13.34
N GLU A 109 1.11 28.69 13.16
CA GLU A 109 -0.19 28.04 13.00
C GLU A 109 -0.20 27.11 11.77
N ASP A 110 0.32 27.59 10.64
CA ASP A 110 0.43 26.79 9.41
C ASP A 110 1.36 25.59 9.57
N TYR A 111 2.50 25.77 10.25
CA TYR A 111 3.41 24.66 10.55
C TYR A 111 2.74 23.56 11.39
N ILE A 112 2.01 23.96 12.43
CA ILE A 112 1.29 23.01 13.31
C ILE A 112 0.14 22.34 12.54
N ARG A 113 -0.58 23.08 11.69
CA ARG A 113 -1.63 22.54 10.82
C ARG A 113 -1.08 21.46 9.85
N HIS A 114 0.06 21.72 9.24
CA HIS A 114 0.75 20.73 8.41
C HIS A 114 1.17 19.50 9.22
N THR A 115 1.71 19.69 10.42
CA THR A 115 2.11 18.58 11.31
C THR A 115 0.91 17.73 11.73
N LEU A 116 -0.24 18.34 12.04
CA LEU A 116 -1.49 17.62 12.30
C LEU A 116 -1.96 16.80 11.11
N GLN A 117 -1.83 17.35 9.91
CA GLN A 117 -2.20 16.65 8.68
C GLN A 117 -1.27 15.49 8.40
N ASP A 118 0.01 15.66 8.69
CA ASP A 118 1.01 14.61 8.62
C ASP A 118 0.69 13.46 9.59
N LEU A 119 0.33 13.80 10.83
CA LEU A 119 -0.08 12.82 11.84
C LEU A 119 -1.30 12.02 11.38
N LYS A 120 -2.35 12.69 10.88
CA LYS A 120 -3.55 12.02 10.34
C LYS A 120 -3.22 11.07 9.19
N THR A 121 -2.29 11.45 8.32
CA THR A 121 -1.85 10.60 7.20
C THR A 121 -1.11 9.37 7.72
N LEU A 122 -0.23 9.52 8.71
CA LEU A 122 0.51 8.41 9.32
C LEU A 122 -0.42 7.44 10.06
N THR A 123 -1.34 7.95 10.87
CA THR A 123 -2.27 7.12 11.67
C THR A 123 -3.21 6.32 10.77
N ARG A 124 -3.72 6.91 9.68
CA ARG A 124 -4.50 6.16 8.67
C ARG A 124 -3.69 5.05 8.02
N GLY A 125 -2.42 5.32 7.68
CA GLY A 125 -1.54 4.33 7.10
C GLY A 125 -1.19 3.17 8.04
N LEU A 126 -1.18 3.38 9.35
CA LEU A 126 -0.94 2.31 10.33
C LEU A 126 -2.10 1.32 10.43
N VAL A 127 -3.34 1.79 10.23
CA VAL A 127 -4.56 0.95 10.27
C VAL A 127 -4.67 0.07 9.03
N ALA A 128 -4.29 0.57 7.86
CA ALA A 128 -4.30 -0.20 6.63
C ALA A 128 -3.07 -1.11 6.55
N SER A 129 -3.27 -2.40 6.38
CA SER A 129 -2.17 -3.38 6.25
C SER A 129 -1.37 -3.19 4.96
N SER A 130 -2.01 -2.76 3.89
CA SER A 130 -1.42 -2.36 2.60
C SER A 130 -2.46 -1.57 1.80
N HIS A 131 -1.99 -0.71 0.92
CA HIS A 131 -2.82 -0.02 -0.06
C HIS A 131 -2.50 -0.58 -1.45
N ARG A 132 -3.51 -0.79 -2.29
CA ARG A 132 -3.25 -1.00 -3.71
C ARG A 132 -2.93 0.32 -4.38
N LEU A 133 -2.02 0.31 -5.33
CA LEU A 133 -1.63 1.53 -6.05
C LEU A 133 -2.83 2.17 -6.77
N SER A 134 -3.74 1.36 -7.32
CA SER A 134 -4.98 1.81 -7.95
C SER A 134 -5.90 2.55 -6.97
N ASP A 135 -6.08 2.01 -5.75
CA ASP A 135 -6.92 2.61 -4.72
C ASP A 135 -6.30 3.92 -4.23
N ALA A 136 -4.99 3.91 -3.93
CA ALA A 136 -4.25 5.09 -3.54
C ALA A 136 -4.30 6.20 -4.60
N ALA A 137 -4.17 5.85 -5.88
CA ALA A 137 -4.27 6.80 -6.99
C ALA A 137 -5.67 7.44 -7.07
N GLY A 138 -6.73 6.67 -6.79
CA GLY A 138 -8.10 7.17 -6.68
C GLY A 138 -8.27 8.17 -5.53
N GLU A 139 -7.72 7.86 -4.34
CA GLU A 139 -7.73 8.74 -3.18
C GLU A 139 -6.94 10.04 -3.45
N TRP A 140 -5.74 9.93 -4.02
CA TRP A 140 -4.92 11.09 -4.39
C TRP A 140 -5.63 11.99 -5.40
N LYS A 141 -6.22 11.39 -6.44
CA LYS A 141 -7.02 12.14 -7.43
C LYS A 141 -8.11 12.96 -6.73
N ALA A 142 -8.90 12.34 -5.87
CA ALA A 142 -10.01 13.00 -5.18
C ALA A 142 -9.53 14.16 -4.28
N ASP A 143 -8.47 13.93 -3.49
CA ASP A 143 -7.88 14.95 -2.61
C ASP A 143 -7.31 16.14 -3.40
N LEU A 144 -6.51 15.87 -4.44
CA LEU A 144 -5.89 16.92 -5.25
C LEU A 144 -6.91 17.69 -6.09
N GLN A 145 -7.90 16.99 -6.65
CA GLN A 145 -9.00 17.61 -7.38
C GLN A 145 -9.81 18.56 -6.49
N HIS A 146 -10.08 18.16 -5.25
CA HIS A 146 -10.77 19.03 -4.30
C HIS A 146 -9.97 20.30 -4.00
N ARG A 147 -8.66 20.17 -3.74
CA ARG A 147 -7.77 21.31 -3.44
C ARG A 147 -7.64 22.29 -4.61
N LEU A 148 -7.40 21.76 -5.81
CA LEU A 148 -7.26 22.55 -7.03
C LEU A 148 -8.57 23.25 -7.40
N LYS A 149 -9.72 22.58 -7.22
CA LYS A 149 -11.04 23.18 -7.45
C LYS A 149 -11.29 24.40 -6.56
N LEU A 150 -10.90 24.35 -5.28
CA LEU A 150 -10.99 25.49 -4.37
C LEU A 150 -10.13 26.68 -4.80
N ALA A 151 -9.04 26.42 -5.51
CA ALA A 151 -8.15 27.42 -6.09
C ALA A 151 -8.52 27.81 -7.53
N HIS A 152 -9.65 27.32 -8.06
CA HIS A 152 -10.09 27.52 -9.45
C HIS A 152 -9.10 27.00 -10.51
N VAL A 153 -8.36 25.93 -10.20
CA VAL A 153 -7.43 25.26 -11.10
C VAL A 153 -8.02 23.94 -11.55
N ALA A 154 -7.95 23.64 -12.83
CA ALA A 154 -8.40 22.36 -13.38
C ALA A 154 -7.34 21.27 -13.20
N LEU A 155 -7.76 19.99 -13.07
CA LEU A 155 -6.87 18.83 -12.98
C LEU A 155 -7.14 17.86 -14.12
N ASP A 156 -6.11 17.55 -14.92
CA ASP A 156 -6.07 16.36 -15.80
C ASP A 156 -5.26 15.27 -15.09
N TRP A 157 -5.92 14.18 -14.71
CA TRP A 157 -5.31 13.07 -13.97
C TRP A 157 -5.31 11.81 -14.82
N ARG A 158 -4.12 11.25 -15.06
CA ARG A 158 -3.93 10.03 -15.84
C ARG A 158 -3.16 9.00 -15.05
N THR A 159 -3.59 7.74 -15.16
CA THR A 159 -2.91 6.60 -14.55
C THR A 159 -2.68 5.52 -15.59
N HIS A 160 -1.51 4.92 -15.58
CA HIS A 160 -1.17 3.76 -16.38
C HIS A 160 -0.38 2.79 -15.52
N PHE A 161 -0.98 1.66 -15.19
CA PHE A 161 -0.36 0.62 -14.36
C PHE A 161 -0.38 -0.70 -15.12
N GLU A 162 0.81 -1.22 -15.47
CA GLU A 162 0.97 -2.54 -16.07
C GLU A 162 0.48 -3.64 -15.10
N ARG A 163 0.63 -3.41 -13.81
CA ARG A 163 0.13 -4.26 -12.72
C ARG A 163 -0.32 -3.40 -11.56
N ASP A 164 -1.22 -3.92 -10.74
CA ASP A 164 -1.61 -3.24 -9.51
C ASP A 164 -0.67 -3.64 -8.37
N ALA A 165 0.20 -2.73 -7.98
CA ALA A 165 1.20 -2.97 -6.95
C ALA A 165 0.64 -2.68 -5.55
N GLU A 166 1.15 -3.38 -4.54
CA GLU A 166 0.89 -3.06 -3.14
C GLU A 166 1.82 -1.94 -2.67
N LEU A 167 1.26 -0.99 -1.95
CA LEU A 167 1.96 0.12 -1.30
C LEU A 167 2.09 -0.16 0.18
N GLY A 168 3.31 -0.20 0.69
CA GLY A 168 3.53 -0.12 2.13
C GLY A 168 3.13 1.26 2.68
N VAL A 169 2.82 1.31 3.97
CA VAL A 169 2.39 2.54 4.67
C VAL A 169 3.36 3.71 4.47
N VAL A 170 4.66 3.43 4.52
CA VAL A 170 5.72 4.45 4.34
C VAL A 170 5.67 5.06 2.94
N ALA A 171 5.53 4.21 1.92
CA ALA A 171 5.44 4.64 0.53
C ALA A 171 4.15 5.43 0.28
N TRP A 172 2.99 4.91 0.70
CA TRP A 172 1.71 5.60 0.58
C TRP A 172 1.72 6.97 1.26
N SER A 173 2.18 7.05 2.51
CA SER A 173 2.27 8.30 3.27
C SER A 173 3.26 9.28 2.64
N GLY A 174 4.44 8.79 2.22
CA GLY A 174 5.46 9.61 1.58
C GLY A 174 4.98 10.23 0.27
N LEU A 175 4.38 9.42 -0.62
CA LEU A 175 3.84 9.89 -1.89
C LEU A 175 2.65 10.84 -1.70
N THR A 176 1.76 10.54 -0.74
CA THR A 176 0.65 11.45 -0.41
C THR A 176 1.15 12.85 -0.06
N ARG A 177 2.20 12.94 0.77
CA ARG A 177 2.80 14.23 1.16
C ARG A 177 3.47 14.94 0.00
N VAL A 178 4.22 14.19 -0.81
CA VAL A 178 4.89 14.74 -1.99
C VAL A 178 3.87 15.34 -2.96
N LEU A 179 2.84 14.59 -3.33
CA LEU A 179 1.78 15.07 -4.24
C LEU A 179 1.05 16.30 -3.69
N ARG A 180 0.74 16.32 -2.40
CA ARG A 180 0.12 17.48 -1.74
C ARG A 180 1.01 18.71 -1.78
N GLU A 181 2.30 18.54 -1.50
CA GLU A 181 3.26 19.64 -1.50
C GLU A 181 3.44 20.22 -2.91
N LEU A 182 3.53 19.35 -3.93
CA LEU A 182 3.61 19.80 -5.33
C LEU A 182 2.39 20.62 -5.74
N VAL A 183 1.18 20.14 -5.43
CA VAL A 183 -0.06 20.87 -5.74
C VAL A 183 -0.15 22.16 -4.94
N SER A 184 0.25 22.16 -3.66
CA SER A 184 0.30 23.38 -2.85
C SER A 184 1.23 24.43 -3.44
N ASN A 185 2.38 24.00 -3.95
CA ASN A 185 3.33 24.89 -4.64
C ASN A 185 2.74 25.45 -5.94
N SER A 186 2.06 24.63 -6.75
CA SER A 186 1.37 25.13 -7.95
C SER A 186 0.30 26.17 -7.59
N ILE A 187 -0.54 25.91 -6.56
CA ILE A 187 -1.57 26.85 -6.11
C ILE A 187 -0.96 28.17 -5.62
N ALA A 188 0.09 28.10 -4.80
CA ALA A 188 0.66 29.27 -4.13
C ALA A 188 1.54 30.13 -5.05
N HIS A 189 2.22 29.52 -6.03
CA HIS A 189 3.33 30.16 -6.72
C HIS A 189 3.22 30.23 -8.24
N SER A 190 2.46 29.30 -8.87
CA SER A 190 2.48 29.21 -10.34
C SER A 190 1.48 30.13 -11.03
N ARG A 191 0.39 30.52 -10.39
CA ARG A 191 -0.77 31.16 -11.03
C ARG A 191 -1.36 30.31 -12.17
N ALA A 192 -1.21 28.99 -12.07
CA ALA A 192 -1.70 28.05 -13.07
C ALA A 192 -3.23 28.05 -13.13
N THR A 193 -3.74 27.75 -14.32
CA THR A 193 -5.16 27.45 -14.54
C THR A 193 -5.41 25.97 -14.73
N GLN A 194 -4.36 25.22 -15.07
CA GLN A 194 -4.40 23.80 -15.36
C GLN A 194 -3.20 23.08 -14.74
N VAL A 195 -3.46 21.93 -14.13
CA VAL A 195 -2.45 20.98 -13.65
C VAL A 195 -2.69 19.63 -14.32
N TRP A 196 -1.62 19.02 -14.83
CA TRP A 196 -1.61 17.65 -15.34
C TRP A 196 -0.81 16.78 -14.38
N ALA A 197 -1.38 15.66 -13.99
CA ALA A 197 -0.71 14.66 -13.17
C ALA A 197 -0.78 13.29 -13.85
N THR A 198 0.36 12.64 -13.98
CA THR A 198 0.45 11.31 -14.58
C THR A 198 1.19 10.38 -13.62
N LEU A 199 0.59 9.22 -13.35
CA LEU A 199 1.20 8.13 -12.59
C LEU A 199 1.35 6.92 -13.51
N ARG A 200 2.57 6.42 -13.64
CA ARG A 200 2.92 5.30 -14.52
C ARG A 200 3.72 4.27 -13.76
N LEU A 201 3.27 3.01 -13.79
CA LEU A 201 4.03 1.87 -13.28
C LEU A 201 4.27 0.90 -14.43
N GLU A 202 5.54 0.80 -14.88
CA GLU A 202 5.99 -0.10 -15.93
C GLU A 202 7.37 -0.66 -15.55
N ASP A 203 7.67 -1.89 -15.92
CA ASP A 203 8.97 -2.53 -15.67
C ASP A 203 9.48 -2.35 -14.23
N ASP A 204 8.59 -2.45 -13.23
CA ASP A 204 8.89 -2.23 -11.81
C ASP A 204 9.43 -0.80 -11.48
N ARG A 205 9.10 0.16 -12.33
CA ARG A 205 9.43 1.58 -12.14
C ARG A 205 8.15 2.38 -11.97
N LEU A 206 8.01 3.06 -10.85
CA LEU A 206 6.96 4.03 -10.65
C LEU A 206 7.49 5.41 -11.06
N GLU A 207 6.81 6.04 -12.01
CA GLU A 207 7.06 7.42 -12.42
C GLU A 207 5.82 8.25 -12.09
N ILE A 208 6.04 9.38 -11.43
CA ILE A 208 5.02 10.38 -11.15
C ILE A 208 5.47 11.69 -11.81
N THR A 209 4.62 12.26 -12.62
CA THR A 209 4.87 13.54 -13.28
C THR A 209 3.75 14.50 -12.93
N LEU A 210 4.09 15.68 -12.47
CA LEU A 210 3.15 16.78 -12.26
C LEU A 210 3.65 18.01 -13.04
N ARG A 211 2.77 18.59 -13.85
CA ARG A 211 3.04 19.77 -14.67
C ARG A 211 1.95 20.80 -14.47
N ASP A 212 2.30 22.06 -14.48
CA ASP A 212 1.34 23.17 -14.47
C ASP A 212 1.62 24.17 -15.61
N ASP A 213 0.58 24.91 -16.05
CA ASP A 213 0.64 25.94 -17.07
C ASP A 213 0.97 27.33 -16.51
N GLY A 214 1.58 27.38 -15.35
CA GLY A 214 1.83 28.63 -14.65
C GLY A 214 2.91 29.51 -15.26
N ILE A 215 3.30 30.55 -14.51
CA ILE A 215 4.25 31.56 -14.98
C ILE A 215 5.67 31.03 -15.20
N GLY A 216 5.96 29.80 -14.75
CA GLY A 216 7.29 29.22 -14.74
C GLY A 216 8.24 30.01 -13.82
N CYS A 217 9.20 29.36 -13.28
CA CYS A 217 10.32 29.99 -12.58
C CYS A 217 11.51 29.07 -12.66
N ASN A 218 12.69 29.60 -12.98
CA ASN A 218 13.89 28.79 -13.03
C ASN A 218 14.06 27.99 -11.72
N PRO A 219 13.99 26.65 -11.75
CA PRO A 219 14.09 25.82 -10.55
C PRO A 219 15.40 26.02 -9.77
N GLN A 220 16.46 26.48 -10.45
CA GLN A 220 17.75 26.77 -9.85
C GLN A 220 17.75 28.09 -9.04
N ALA A 221 16.82 29.00 -9.35
CA ALA A 221 16.67 30.27 -8.64
C ALA A 221 15.77 30.14 -7.40
N TRP A 222 15.13 29.00 -7.20
CA TRP A 222 14.30 28.79 -6.01
C TRP A 222 15.18 28.72 -4.77
N SER A 223 14.97 29.66 -3.86
CA SER A 223 15.54 29.55 -2.54
C SER A 223 15.21 28.17 -1.98
N GLN A 224 16.14 27.54 -1.28
CA GLN A 224 15.93 26.21 -0.66
C GLN A 224 14.88 26.33 0.47
N GLY A 225 13.65 26.69 0.11
CA GLY A 225 12.53 26.72 1.04
C GLY A 225 12.23 25.32 1.58
N LEU A 226 11.57 25.28 2.73
CA LEU A 226 11.21 24.04 3.44
C LEU A 226 10.47 23.02 2.56
N GLY A 227 9.67 23.47 1.56
CA GLY A 227 8.85 22.62 0.70
C GLY A 227 9.67 21.75 -0.27
N LEU A 228 10.49 22.34 -1.12
CA LEU A 228 11.26 21.58 -2.14
C LEU A 228 12.34 20.69 -1.51
N GLY A 229 12.99 21.17 -0.44
CA GLY A 229 13.90 20.35 0.35
C GLY A 229 13.20 19.15 0.98
N GLY A 230 11.96 19.34 1.43
CA GLY A 230 11.10 18.31 1.98
C GLY A 230 10.74 17.23 0.93
N ILE A 231 10.37 17.64 -0.29
CA ILE A 231 10.10 16.72 -1.40
C ILE A 231 11.33 15.88 -1.72
N ARG A 232 12.49 16.51 -1.98
CA ARG A 232 13.76 15.80 -2.27
C ARG A 232 14.11 14.78 -1.20
N LYS A 233 13.99 15.16 0.07
CA LYS A 233 14.27 14.26 1.20
C LYS A 233 13.34 13.05 1.20
N ARG A 234 12.02 13.26 1.02
CA ARG A 234 11.03 12.17 1.02
C ARG A 234 11.20 11.23 -0.16
N VAL A 235 11.40 11.78 -1.36
CA VAL A 235 11.62 10.96 -2.57
C VAL A 235 12.86 10.08 -2.39
N ARG A 236 13.98 10.64 -1.87
CA ARG A 236 15.18 9.85 -1.55
C ARG A 236 14.94 8.78 -0.48
N GLN A 237 14.15 9.06 0.55
CA GLN A 237 13.78 8.08 1.58
C GLN A 237 12.99 6.89 1.01
N LEU A 238 12.27 7.11 -0.08
CA LEU A 238 11.55 6.08 -0.83
C LEU A 238 12.42 5.41 -1.91
N GLY A 239 13.71 5.71 -1.98
CA GLY A 239 14.63 5.16 -2.97
C GLY A 239 14.48 5.75 -4.37
N GLY A 240 13.85 6.93 -4.48
CA GLY A 240 13.59 7.61 -5.74
C GLY A 240 14.47 8.83 -5.97
N GLU A 241 14.30 9.40 -7.16
CA GLU A 241 14.91 10.65 -7.60
C GLU A 241 13.82 11.62 -8.05
N VAL A 242 14.04 12.91 -7.86
CA VAL A 242 13.14 13.97 -8.30
C VAL A 242 13.90 15.01 -9.10
N GLU A 243 13.30 15.41 -10.21
CA GLU A 243 13.83 16.40 -11.14
C GLU A 243 12.74 17.43 -11.46
N TRP A 244 13.13 18.69 -11.54
CA TRP A 244 12.29 19.79 -12.00
C TRP A 244 12.86 20.30 -13.30
N ARG A 245 11.99 20.47 -14.32
CA ARG A 245 12.34 21.03 -15.62
C ARG A 245 11.38 22.14 -15.98
N GLU A 246 11.91 23.18 -16.58
CA GLU A 246 11.10 24.15 -17.28
C GLU A 246 10.87 23.63 -18.72
N THR A 247 9.61 23.53 -19.10
CA THR A 247 9.21 23.11 -20.46
C THR A 247 8.59 24.30 -21.20
N PRO A 248 8.92 24.51 -22.50
CA PRO A 248 8.30 25.60 -23.28
C PRO A 248 6.77 25.44 -23.36
N PRO A 249 5.96 26.53 -23.26
CA PRO A 249 6.36 27.94 -23.29
C PRO A 249 6.70 28.60 -21.94
N ARG A 250 6.55 27.97 -20.78
CA ARG A 250 6.94 28.38 -19.42
C ARG A 250 6.29 27.46 -18.35
N GLU A 251 6.06 26.21 -18.71
CA GLU A 251 5.48 25.23 -17.80
C GLU A 251 6.56 24.65 -16.88
N ILE A 252 6.21 24.33 -15.65
CA ILE A 252 7.08 23.58 -14.73
C ILE A 252 6.64 22.12 -14.71
N GLU A 253 7.55 21.22 -15.04
CA GLU A 253 7.38 19.79 -14.89
C GLU A 253 8.22 19.30 -13.71
N CYS A 254 7.58 18.68 -12.74
CA CYS A 254 8.21 17.89 -11.70
C CYS A 254 8.06 16.41 -12.04
N ARG A 255 9.17 15.69 -12.12
CA ARG A 255 9.20 14.27 -12.43
C ARG A 255 9.92 13.51 -11.33
N GLU A 256 9.24 12.52 -10.77
CA GLU A 256 9.75 11.62 -9.75
C GLU A 256 9.85 10.22 -10.31
N ARG A 257 10.96 9.55 -10.04
CA ARG A 257 11.24 8.20 -10.53
C ARG A 257 11.67 7.32 -9.37
N PHE A 258 11.04 6.17 -9.26
CA PHE A 258 11.36 5.15 -8.28
C PHE A 258 11.72 3.86 -9.03
N ALA A 259 13.01 3.52 -9.05
CA ALA A 259 13.48 2.26 -9.60
C ALA A 259 13.24 1.13 -8.57
N HIS A 260 12.96 -0.08 -9.05
CA HIS A 260 12.75 -1.26 -8.19
C HIS A 260 11.65 -1.06 -7.15
N TRP A 261 10.48 -0.62 -7.61
CA TRP A 261 9.34 -0.32 -6.77
C TRP A 261 8.91 -1.49 -5.86
N SER A 262 9.02 -2.73 -6.32
CA SER A 262 8.74 -3.93 -5.54
C SER A 262 9.63 -4.06 -4.30
N GLN A 263 10.87 -3.59 -4.34
CA GLN A 263 11.79 -3.60 -3.20
C GLN A 263 11.49 -2.46 -2.21
N ALA A 264 11.04 -1.32 -2.70
CA ALA A 264 10.67 -0.18 -1.86
C ALA A 264 9.43 -0.47 -0.99
N THR A 265 8.61 -1.44 -1.38
CA THR A 265 7.41 -1.87 -0.64
C THR A 265 7.68 -2.93 0.43
N GLY A 266 8.95 -3.40 0.59
CA GLY A 266 9.35 -4.33 1.66
C GLY A 266 8.99 -5.80 1.40
N ARG A 267 8.59 -6.18 0.19
CA ARG A 267 8.43 -7.59 -0.21
C ARG A 267 9.61 -8.04 -1.09
N LEU A 268 10.27 -9.11 -0.67
CA LEU A 268 11.20 -9.85 -1.52
C LEU A 268 10.46 -10.33 -2.79
N PRO A 269 11.10 -10.31 -3.97
CA PRO A 269 10.52 -10.87 -5.17
C PRO A 269 10.21 -12.34 -4.94
N THR A 270 8.97 -12.73 -5.15
CA THR A 270 8.60 -14.15 -5.21
C THR A 270 9.27 -14.71 -6.46
N THR A 271 10.35 -15.45 -6.27
CA THR A 271 10.96 -16.21 -7.35
C THR A 271 9.92 -17.19 -7.89
N ALA A 272 9.67 -17.09 -9.19
CA ALA A 272 8.84 -18.00 -9.97
C ALA A 272 9.42 -19.42 -10.00
#